data_b126e82a0f2a72fed8ee68549179ce6e
#
_entry.id   b126e82a0f2a72fed8ee68549179ce6e
#
_cell.length_a   1.000
_cell.length_b   1.000
_cell.length_c   1.000
_cell.angle_alpha   90.00
_cell.angle_beta   90.00
_cell.angle_gamma   90.00
#
_symmetry.space_group_name_H-M   'P 1'
#
loop_
_entity.id
_entity.type
_entity.pdbx_description
1 polymer ?
#
loop_
_entity_poly.entity_id
_entity_poly.type
_entity_poly.pdbx_seq_one_letter_code
_entity_poly.pdbx_strand_id
1 'polypeptide(L)'
;MPALAAVSTAVLLTPVLSSSAQARGPENIADVAERVIDAVVNISTSQRVEARAAPRSDQAPGQGPGQGPGQGPGQGPGQGPGAGPQLPPGSPFEDFFKDFFENRRGPGGQGGQQGENRERAPQRRASSLGSGFVIDAEGLVVTNNHVIAEAEEITVVFNDGTRLKAELVGRDTKTDIALLRIKPDKPLTFVKFGDSDKLRLGEWVIAIGNPFSLGGSVSAGIVSARNRDIQSGPYDNYTQTDAAINRGNSGGPLFNLEGEVIGVNTAIISPSGGSIGIGFAVPSKVVMSVIDQLREFKEVRRGWLGVRIQQVTDDIAESLNM
;
A
#
# COMPACT_ATOMS: atom_id res chain seq x y z
N MET A 1 -16.67 68.05 -67.14
CA MET A 1 -17.36 66.94 -66.46
C MET A 1 -16.33 66.01 -65.84
N PRO A 2 -16.04 66.01 -64.51
CA PRO A 2 -15.06 65.10 -63.93
C PRO A 2 -15.77 63.78 -63.51
N ALA A 3 -15.16 62.63 -63.85
CA ALA A 3 -15.61 61.32 -63.54
C ALA A 3 -15.21 60.98 -62.10
N LEU A 4 -16.23 60.59 -61.28
CA LEU A 4 -16.01 60.06 -59.96
C LEU A 4 -15.52 58.59 -60.08
N ALA A 5 -14.33 58.31 -59.59
CA ALA A 5 -13.89 56.91 -59.37
C ALA A 5 -14.38 56.42 -58.02
N ALA A 6 -15.19 55.39 -58.02
CA ALA A 6 -15.63 54.71 -56.82
C ALA A 6 -14.54 53.69 -56.37
N VAL A 7 -13.96 53.91 -55.21
CA VAL A 7 -13.02 52.94 -54.55
C VAL A 7 -13.85 51.98 -53.73
N SER A 8 -13.98 50.72 -54.18
CA SER A 8 -14.59 49.63 -53.44
C SER A 8 -13.56 49.02 -52.48
N THR A 9 -13.77 49.25 -51.18
CA THR A 9 -12.95 48.63 -50.13
C THR A 9 -13.52 47.23 -49.83
N ALA A 10 -12.81 46.20 -50.30
CA ALA A 10 -13.14 44.81 -49.95
C ALA A 10 -12.62 44.49 -48.56
N VAL A 11 -13.53 44.32 -47.61
CA VAL A 11 -13.23 43.83 -46.27
C VAL A 11 -13.07 42.31 -46.32
N LEU A 12 -11.82 41.83 -46.25
CA LEU A 12 -11.49 40.42 -46.09
C LEU A 12 -11.83 39.96 -44.64
N LEU A 13 -12.99 39.33 -44.47
CA LEU A 13 -13.28 38.57 -43.23
C LEU A 13 -12.44 37.31 -43.23
N THR A 14 -11.34 37.31 -42.45
CA THR A 14 -10.65 36.07 -42.11
C THR A 14 -11.49 35.30 -41.13
N PRO A 15 -11.82 34.01 -41.39
CA PRO A 15 -12.50 33.18 -40.39
C PRO A 15 -11.54 32.97 -39.21
N VAL A 16 -11.92 33.49 -38.04
CA VAL A 16 -11.28 33.11 -36.77
C VAL A 16 -11.68 31.66 -36.53
N LEU A 17 -10.76 30.73 -36.80
CA LEU A 17 -10.91 29.34 -36.36
C LEU A 17 -10.92 29.34 -34.84
N SER A 18 -12.09 29.35 -34.25
CA SER A 18 -12.30 29.07 -32.84
C SER A 18 -11.87 27.63 -32.61
N SER A 19 -10.59 27.41 -32.20
CA SER A 19 -10.23 26.17 -31.60
C SER A 19 -11.06 26.03 -30.33
N SER A 20 -12.08 25.16 -30.35
CA SER A 20 -12.77 24.74 -29.15
C SER A 20 -11.72 24.20 -28.20
N ALA A 21 -11.45 24.93 -27.11
CA ALA A 21 -10.71 24.38 -25.99
C ALA A 21 -11.58 23.28 -25.40
N GLN A 22 -11.43 22.05 -25.91
CA GLN A 22 -11.97 20.90 -25.24
C GLN A 22 -11.17 20.74 -23.96
N ALA A 23 -11.82 20.90 -22.81
CA ALA A 23 -11.29 20.44 -21.55
C ALA A 23 -11.20 18.91 -21.65
N ARG A 24 -10.09 18.41 -22.18
CA ARG A 24 -9.81 16.98 -22.26
C ARG A 24 -9.32 16.55 -20.90
N GLY A 25 -9.98 15.59 -20.29
CA GLY A 25 -9.39 14.77 -19.24
C GLY A 25 -8.11 14.09 -19.78
N PRO A 26 -7.35 13.36 -18.94
CA PRO A 26 -6.15 12.68 -19.42
C PRO A 26 -6.56 11.65 -20.46
N GLU A 27 -6.17 11.90 -21.70
CA GLU A 27 -6.59 11.13 -22.89
C GLU A 27 -6.10 9.68 -22.86
N ASN A 28 -5.17 9.33 -21.99
CA ASN A 28 -4.37 8.10 -22.10
C ASN A 28 -4.44 7.18 -20.86
N ILE A 29 -5.40 7.35 -19.93
CA ILE A 29 -5.47 6.46 -18.75
C ILE A 29 -5.65 5.00 -19.16
N ALA A 30 -6.53 4.73 -20.13
CA ALA A 30 -6.79 3.37 -20.61
C ALA A 30 -5.53 2.77 -21.27
N ASP A 31 -4.88 3.52 -22.14
CA ASP A 31 -3.66 3.06 -22.83
C ASP A 31 -2.51 2.79 -21.86
N VAL A 32 -2.37 3.64 -20.82
CA VAL A 32 -1.38 3.41 -19.76
C VAL A 32 -1.74 2.14 -18.99
N ALA A 33 -2.98 2.00 -18.56
CA ALA A 33 -3.43 0.84 -17.80
C ALA A 33 -3.20 -0.46 -18.59
N GLU A 34 -3.59 -0.53 -19.85
CA GLU A 34 -3.38 -1.70 -20.71
C GLU A 34 -1.89 -2.07 -20.83
N ARG A 35 -1.01 -1.08 -20.93
CA ARG A 35 0.42 -1.31 -21.06
C ARG A 35 1.07 -1.85 -19.81
N VAL A 36 0.60 -1.48 -18.62
CA VAL A 36 1.28 -1.77 -17.36
C VAL A 36 0.58 -2.82 -16.48
N ILE A 37 -0.68 -3.15 -16.77
CA ILE A 37 -1.52 -3.98 -15.90
C ILE A 37 -0.95 -5.39 -15.70
N ASP A 38 -0.29 -5.96 -16.71
CA ASP A 38 0.30 -7.29 -16.64
C ASP A 38 1.53 -7.37 -15.72
N ALA A 39 2.12 -6.21 -15.41
CA ALA A 39 3.19 -6.15 -14.41
C ALA A 39 2.66 -6.02 -12.97
N VAL A 40 1.36 -5.76 -12.78
CA VAL A 40 0.75 -5.64 -11.46
C VAL A 40 0.18 -6.98 -11.03
N VAL A 41 0.53 -7.40 -9.83
CA VAL A 41 0.23 -8.74 -9.32
C VAL A 41 -0.51 -8.68 -7.99
N ASN A 42 -1.23 -9.75 -7.66
CA ASN A 42 -1.76 -9.96 -6.32
C ASN A 42 -0.74 -10.71 -5.46
N ILE A 43 -0.60 -10.29 -4.21
CA ILE A 43 0.21 -10.96 -3.20
C ILE A 43 -0.70 -11.75 -2.29
N SER A 44 -0.64 -13.07 -2.43
CA SER A 44 -1.39 -14.03 -1.61
C SER A 44 -0.47 -14.60 -0.54
N THR A 45 -0.90 -14.57 0.71
CA THR A 45 -0.14 -15.10 1.83
C THR A 45 -0.90 -16.23 2.50
N SER A 46 -0.19 -17.23 3.02
CA SER A 46 -0.77 -18.28 3.84
C SER A 46 -0.08 -18.34 5.20
N GLN A 47 -0.89 -18.64 6.23
CA GLN A 47 -0.42 -18.91 7.59
C GLN A 47 -0.84 -20.33 7.96
N ARG A 48 0.04 -21.05 8.64
CA ARG A 48 -0.30 -22.34 9.25
C ARG A 48 -0.96 -22.07 10.61
N VAL A 49 -2.24 -22.31 10.71
CA VAL A 49 -2.90 -22.31 12.03
C VAL A 49 -2.58 -23.67 12.66
N GLU A 50 -1.59 -23.71 13.56
CA GLU A 50 -1.45 -24.86 14.44
C GLU A 50 -2.71 -24.93 15.31
N ALA A 51 -3.46 -26.02 15.15
CA ALA A 51 -4.55 -26.32 16.06
C ALA A 51 -3.94 -26.52 17.45
N ARG A 52 -4.05 -25.49 18.30
CA ARG A 52 -3.67 -25.59 19.70
C ARG A 52 -4.46 -26.75 20.29
N ALA A 53 -3.80 -27.87 20.57
CA ALA A 53 -4.40 -29.00 21.26
C ALA A 53 -4.97 -28.44 22.58
N ALA A 54 -6.28 -28.51 22.73
CA ALA A 54 -6.92 -28.15 23.98
C ALA A 54 -6.28 -28.99 25.10
N PRO A 55 -5.88 -28.41 26.24
CA PRO A 55 -5.38 -29.19 27.34
C PRO A 55 -6.51 -30.16 27.76
N ARG A 56 -6.19 -31.44 27.72
CA ARG A 56 -7.08 -32.48 28.27
C ARG A 56 -7.26 -32.14 29.76
N SER A 57 -8.41 -31.62 30.11
CA SER A 57 -8.83 -31.54 31.49
C SER A 57 -9.18 -32.96 31.96
N ASP A 58 -8.25 -33.60 32.64
CA ASP A 58 -8.57 -34.72 33.55
C ASP A 58 -9.40 -34.12 34.67
N GLN A 59 -10.71 -34.06 34.47
CA GLN A 59 -11.65 -33.77 35.57
C GLN A 59 -12.03 -35.06 36.24
N ALA A 60 -11.54 -35.21 37.49
CA ALA A 60 -12.20 -36.00 38.52
C ALA A 60 -13.49 -35.29 38.97
N PRO A 61 -14.56 -36.03 39.30
CA PRO A 61 -15.83 -35.43 39.69
C PRO A 61 -15.86 -35.10 41.20
N GLY A 62 -16.23 -33.85 41.54
CA GLY A 62 -16.36 -33.47 42.95
C GLY A 62 -16.87 -32.05 43.19
N GLN A 63 -18.18 -31.94 43.41
CA GLN A 63 -18.91 -31.12 44.38
C GLN A 63 -18.72 -29.59 44.49
N GLY A 64 -19.80 -28.86 44.30
CA GLY A 64 -20.36 -27.89 45.25
C GLY A 64 -20.29 -26.40 44.89
N PRO A 65 -21.38 -25.64 45.05
CA PRO A 65 -21.47 -24.24 44.65
C PRO A 65 -21.04 -23.30 45.79
N GLY A 66 -20.21 -22.29 45.44
CA GLY A 66 -19.82 -21.22 46.36
C GLY A 66 -19.79 -19.86 45.63
N GLN A 67 -20.64 -18.97 46.11
CA GLN A 67 -20.79 -17.57 45.76
C GLN A 67 -19.61 -16.71 46.28
N GLY A 68 -19.23 -15.66 45.55
CA GLY A 68 -18.51 -14.52 46.11
C GLY A 68 -17.83 -13.62 45.02
N PRO A 69 -18.15 -12.32 45.02
CA PRO A 69 -17.56 -11.38 44.08
C PRO A 69 -16.26 -10.78 44.65
N GLY A 70 -15.20 -10.78 43.86
CA GLY A 70 -13.93 -10.14 44.21
C GLY A 70 -13.35 -9.34 43.02
N GLN A 71 -13.45 -8.04 43.14
CA GLN A 71 -12.75 -7.07 42.30
C GLN A 71 -11.25 -7.06 42.64
N GLY A 72 -10.41 -6.96 41.62
CA GLY A 72 -8.99 -6.60 41.79
C GLY A 72 -8.32 -6.32 40.46
N PRO A 73 -7.73 -5.10 40.24
CA PRO A 73 -7.05 -4.76 39.02
C PRO A 73 -5.59 -5.19 39.07
N GLY A 74 -5.15 -5.92 38.03
CA GLY A 74 -3.75 -6.31 37.88
C GLY A 74 -3.35 -6.21 36.42
N GLN A 75 -2.88 -5.04 35.99
CA GLN A 75 -2.22 -4.83 34.73
C GLN A 75 -0.77 -5.28 34.79
N GLY A 76 -0.37 -6.14 33.88
CA GLY A 76 1.04 -6.41 33.56
C GLY A 76 1.19 -6.51 32.04
N PRO A 77 2.12 -5.79 31.39
CA PRO A 77 2.26 -5.84 29.94
C PRO A 77 3.08 -7.08 29.55
N GLY A 78 2.39 -8.08 29.02
CA GLY A 78 3.02 -9.24 28.36
C GLY A 78 3.35 -8.89 26.92
N GLN A 79 4.61 -8.62 26.63
CA GLN A 79 5.11 -8.54 25.27
C GLN A 79 5.12 -9.95 24.65
N GLY A 80 4.22 -10.17 23.67
CA GLY A 80 4.26 -11.35 22.80
C GLY A 80 5.04 -11.02 21.51
N PRO A 81 5.79 -11.96 20.91
CA PRO A 81 6.51 -11.77 19.66
C PRO A 81 5.52 -11.77 18.50
N GLY A 82 5.38 -10.63 17.80
CA GLY A 82 4.50 -10.46 16.65
C GLY A 82 4.04 -9.01 16.48
N ALA A 83 4.91 -8.05 16.76
CA ALA A 83 4.58 -6.65 16.59
C ALA A 83 4.70 -6.27 15.11
N GLY A 84 3.57 -5.97 14.48
CA GLY A 84 3.53 -5.11 13.31
C GLY A 84 4.19 -3.74 13.60
N PRO A 85 4.29 -2.83 12.62
CA PRO A 85 4.87 -1.51 12.84
C PRO A 85 4.21 -0.89 14.07
N GLN A 86 5.01 -0.56 15.10
CA GLN A 86 4.51 0.10 16.30
C GLN A 86 4.21 1.55 15.92
N LEU A 87 2.97 1.82 15.61
CA LEU A 87 2.48 3.18 15.39
C LEU A 87 2.40 3.91 16.74
N PRO A 88 2.70 5.22 16.78
CA PRO A 88 2.45 6.01 17.96
C PRO A 88 0.98 5.94 18.37
N PRO A 89 0.66 5.82 19.68
CA PRO A 89 -0.71 5.82 20.16
C PRO A 89 -1.47 7.07 19.69
N GLY A 90 -2.65 6.88 19.08
CA GLY A 90 -3.47 7.97 18.54
C GLY A 90 -3.14 8.37 17.11
N SER A 91 -2.31 7.61 16.39
CA SER A 91 -2.10 7.80 14.95
C SER A 91 -3.42 7.57 14.18
N PRO A 92 -3.80 8.44 13.22
CA PRO A 92 -4.98 8.24 12.36
C PRO A 92 -4.97 6.93 11.57
N PHE A 93 -3.81 6.25 11.53
CA PHE A 93 -3.59 4.97 10.85
C PHE A 93 -3.70 3.78 11.78
N GLU A 94 -3.77 3.99 13.10
CA GLU A 94 -3.87 2.89 14.08
C GLU A 94 -5.07 2.01 13.77
N ASP A 95 -6.23 2.62 13.46
CA ASP A 95 -7.45 1.89 13.11
C ASP A 95 -7.32 1.15 11.78
N PHE A 96 -6.66 1.75 10.77
CA PHE A 96 -6.44 1.10 9.48
C PHE A 96 -5.56 -0.16 9.64
N PHE A 97 -4.42 -0.03 10.33
CA PHE A 97 -3.52 -1.15 10.55
C PHE A 97 -4.11 -2.17 11.53
N LYS A 98 -4.81 -1.72 12.58
CA LYS A 98 -5.50 -2.58 13.53
C LYS A 98 -6.58 -3.40 12.83
N ASP A 99 -7.43 -2.77 12.04
CA ASP A 99 -8.44 -3.45 11.21
C ASP A 99 -7.80 -4.39 10.19
N PHE A 100 -6.64 -4.02 9.63
CA PHE A 100 -5.89 -4.85 8.71
C PHE A 100 -5.36 -6.11 9.40
N PHE A 101 -4.85 -6.00 10.63
CA PHE A 101 -4.33 -7.12 11.40
C PHE A 101 -5.42 -7.90 12.14
N GLU A 102 -6.48 -7.26 12.66
CA GLU A 102 -7.57 -7.93 13.38
C GLU A 102 -8.49 -8.73 12.47
N ASN A 103 -8.79 -8.27 11.27
CA ASN A 103 -9.55 -9.05 10.27
C ASN A 103 -8.81 -10.30 9.79
N ARG A 104 -7.52 -10.42 10.02
CA ARG A 104 -6.78 -11.67 9.85
C ARG A 104 -7.17 -12.74 10.84
N ARG A 105 -7.64 -12.36 12.03
CA ARG A 105 -8.00 -13.31 13.11
C ARG A 105 -9.38 -13.95 12.95
N GLY A 106 -10.11 -13.68 11.87
CA GLY A 106 -11.41 -14.29 11.54
C GLY A 106 -12.42 -14.31 12.70
N PRO A 107 -13.70 -14.03 12.46
CA PRO A 107 -14.70 -14.15 13.51
C PRO A 107 -14.79 -15.61 13.97
N GLY A 108 -14.51 -15.85 15.24
CA GLY A 108 -14.80 -17.12 15.89
C GLY A 108 -16.30 -17.39 15.80
N GLY A 109 -16.73 -18.15 14.81
CA GLY A 109 -18.11 -18.53 14.60
C GLY A 109 -18.61 -19.39 15.75
N GLN A 110 -19.58 -18.87 16.50
CA GLN A 110 -20.47 -19.68 17.29
C GLN A 110 -21.44 -20.44 16.36
N GLY A 111 -21.57 -21.72 16.60
CA GLY A 111 -22.77 -22.45 16.26
C GLY A 111 -22.61 -23.62 15.29
N GLY A 112 -22.86 -24.82 15.79
CA GLY A 112 -23.24 -25.98 14.99
C GLY A 112 -22.52 -27.28 15.32
N GLN A 113 -23.07 -28.01 16.32
CA GLN A 113 -22.80 -29.42 16.55
C GLN A 113 -23.23 -30.24 15.31
N GLN A 114 -22.34 -31.10 14.79
CA GLN A 114 -22.59 -32.54 14.65
C GLN A 114 -21.51 -33.22 13.78
N GLY A 115 -20.90 -34.22 14.36
CA GLY A 115 -20.64 -35.52 13.75
C GLY A 115 -19.56 -35.61 12.68
N GLU A 116 -18.58 -36.37 13.08
CA GLU A 116 -17.72 -37.27 12.33
C GLU A 116 -16.23 -36.94 12.29
N ASN A 117 -15.53 -37.83 12.96
CA ASN A 117 -14.10 -37.97 13.09
C ASN A 117 -13.46 -38.12 11.69
N ARG A 118 -12.99 -37.03 11.12
CA ARG A 118 -12.00 -37.02 10.03
C ARG A 118 -10.79 -36.26 10.55
N GLU A 119 -9.64 -36.91 10.58
CA GLU A 119 -8.35 -36.26 10.78
C GLU A 119 -8.24 -35.08 9.82
N ARG A 120 -8.55 -33.87 10.32
CA ARG A 120 -8.45 -32.63 9.54
C ARG A 120 -6.98 -32.28 9.46
N ALA A 121 -6.39 -32.46 8.27
CA ALA A 121 -5.16 -31.80 7.92
C ALA A 121 -5.27 -30.30 8.25
N PRO A 122 -4.22 -29.65 8.77
CA PRO A 122 -4.26 -28.24 9.14
C PRO A 122 -4.70 -27.41 7.91
N GLN A 123 -5.86 -26.76 8.01
CA GLN A 123 -6.39 -25.92 6.95
C GLN A 123 -5.49 -24.68 6.84
N ARG A 124 -4.68 -24.64 5.79
CA ARG A 124 -3.99 -23.41 5.38
C ARG A 124 -5.05 -22.41 4.90
N ARG A 125 -5.24 -21.32 5.62
CA ARG A 125 -6.08 -20.22 5.14
C ARG A 125 -5.21 -19.35 4.25
N ALA A 126 -5.43 -19.40 2.93
CA ALA A 126 -4.88 -18.43 2.01
C ALA A 126 -5.71 -17.15 2.14
N SER A 127 -5.08 -16.04 2.45
CA SER A 127 -5.71 -14.72 2.41
C SER A 127 -4.92 -13.86 1.40
N SER A 128 -5.60 -13.35 0.37
CA SER A 128 -5.03 -12.33 -0.49
C SER A 128 -5.18 -10.98 0.20
N LEU A 129 -4.08 -10.31 0.46
CA LEU A 129 -4.05 -9.15 1.33
C LEU A 129 -3.55 -7.88 0.68
N GLY A 130 -2.95 -7.97 -0.49
CA GLY A 130 -2.42 -6.80 -1.17
C GLY A 130 -1.99 -7.07 -2.59
N SER A 131 -1.37 -6.06 -3.16
CA SER A 131 -0.83 -6.04 -4.51
C SER A 131 0.68 -5.93 -4.49
N GLY A 132 1.28 -6.10 -5.64
CA GLY A 132 2.69 -5.85 -5.91
C GLY A 132 2.88 -5.57 -7.38
N PHE A 133 4.10 -5.34 -7.78
CA PHE A 133 4.44 -5.15 -9.20
C PHE A 133 5.84 -5.65 -9.52
N VAL A 134 5.99 -6.12 -10.74
CA VAL A 134 7.24 -6.65 -11.28
C VAL A 134 8.14 -5.50 -11.74
N ILE A 135 9.41 -5.51 -11.34
CA ILE A 135 10.38 -4.45 -11.65
C ILE A 135 11.53 -4.91 -12.56
N ASP A 136 11.63 -6.21 -12.83
CA ASP A 136 12.54 -6.75 -13.84
C ASP A 136 11.97 -8.03 -14.47
N ALA A 137 12.51 -8.38 -15.64
CA ALA A 137 12.06 -9.56 -16.39
C ALA A 137 12.42 -10.89 -15.72
N GLU A 138 13.33 -10.89 -14.75
CA GLU A 138 13.85 -12.06 -14.05
C GLU A 138 13.03 -12.41 -12.81
N GLY A 139 12.05 -11.55 -12.44
CA GLY A 139 11.07 -11.84 -11.40
C GLY A 139 11.33 -11.19 -10.05
N LEU A 140 11.85 -9.96 -10.02
CA LEU A 140 11.80 -9.15 -8.81
C LEU A 140 10.44 -8.45 -8.70
N VAL A 141 9.83 -8.55 -7.53
CA VAL A 141 8.51 -7.99 -7.23
C VAL A 141 8.60 -7.10 -6.00
N VAL A 142 8.04 -5.90 -6.10
CA VAL A 142 7.92 -4.93 -4.99
C VAL A 142 6.51 -5.01 -4.41
N THR A 143 6.43 -4.93 -3.09
CA THR A 143 5.16 -4.82 -2.34
C THR A 143 5.40 -4.11 -1.01
N ASN A 144 4.36 -3.92 -0.20
CA ASN A 144 4.54 -3.44 1.17
C ASN A 144 4.97 -4.55 2.13
N ASN A 145 5.76 -4.17 3.15
CA ASN A 145 6.15 -5.07 4.21
C ASN A 145 4.92 -5.60 4.98
N HIS A 146 3.96 -4.74 5.31
CA HIS A 146 2.77 -5.16 6.07
C HIS A 146 1.93 -6.22 5.34
N VAL A 147 1.95 -6.27 4.00
CA VAL A 147 1.26 -7.28 3.20
C VAL A 147 1.79 -8.68 3.47
N ILE A 148 3.10 -8.79 3.75
CA ILE A 148 3.80 -10.07 3.93
C ILE A 148 4.27 -10.33 5.37
N ALA A 149 4.01 -9.41 6.30
CA ALA A 149 4.65 -9.41 7.64
C ALA A 149 4.50 -10.72 8.42
N GLU A 150 3.35 -11.38 8.31
CA GLU A 150 3.04 -12.61 9.02
C GLU A 150 2.93 -13.84 8.10
N ALA A 151 3.42 -13.72 6.86
CA ALA A 151 3.34 -14.79 5.88
C ALA A 151 4.36 -15.89 6.17
N GLU A 152 3.91 -17.14 6.26
CA GLU A 152 4.79 -18.32 6.19
C GLU A 152 5.10 -18.69 4.74
N GLU A 153 4.16 -18.46 3.84
CA GLU A 153 4.32 -18.71 2.42
C GLU A 153 3.71 -17.55 1.63
N ILE A 154 4.45 -17.09 0.63
CA ILE A 154 4.06 -15.98 -0.23
C ILE A 154 3.90 -16.52 -1.63
N THR A 155 2.78 -16.22 -2.26
CA THR A 155 2.48 -16.57 -3.65
C THR A 155 2.13 -15.29 -4.42
N VAL A 156 2.81 -15.08 -5.52
CA VAL A 156 2.48 -14.02 -6.50
C VAL A 156 1.49 -14.59 -7.50
N VAL A 157 0.37 -13.89 -7.69
CA VAL A 157 -0.70 -14.29 -8.61
C VAL A 157 -0.86 -13.23 -9.67
N PHE A 158 -0.66 -13.62 -10.93
CA PHE A 158 -0.77 -12.75 -12.10
C PHE A 158 -2.22 -12.62 -12.58
N ASN A 159 -2.47 -11.67 -13.48
CA ASN A 159 -3.79 -11.43 -14.05
C ASN A 159 -4.33 -12.61 -14.88
N ASP A 160 -3.45 -13.41 -15.48
CA ASP A 160 -3.80 -14.63 -16.22
C ASP A 160 -4.09 -15.85 -15.31
N GLY A 161 -4.02 -15.67 -13.98
CA GLY A 161 -4.20 -16.71 -12.99
C GLY A 161 -2.94 -17.53 -12.68
N THR A 162 -1.82 -17.27 -13.34
CA THR A 162 -0.53 -17.90 -13.06
C THR A 162 -0.12 -17.62 -11.61
N ARG A 163 0.33 -18.65 -10.89
CA ARG A 163 0.73 -18.59 -9.50
C ARG A 163 2.18 -19.03 -9.35
N LEU A 164 3.02 -18.14 -8.83
CA LEU A 164 4.43 -18.43 -8.57
C LEU A 164 4.74 -18.23 -7.10
N LYS A 165 5.45 -19.20 -6.52
CA LYS A 165 5.95 -19.07 -5.15
C LYS A 165 7.03 -17.99 -5.11
N ALA A 166 6.94 -17.10 -4.11
CA ALA A 166 7.89 -16.02 -3.91
C ALA A 166 8.79 -16.28 -2.70
N GLU A 167 10.06 -15.92 -2.87
CA GLU A 167 11.06 -15.89 -1.81
C GLU A 167 11.26 -14.44 -1.36
N LEU A 168 11.36 -14.20 -0.06
CA LEU A 168 11.68 -12.87 0.48
C LEU A 168 13.16 -12.57 0.22
N VAL A 169 13.44 -11.53 -0.55
CA VAL A 169 14.80 -11.01 -0.74
C VAL A 169 15.22 -10.17 0.47
N GLY A 170 14.33 -9.28 0.92
CA GLY A 170 14.52 -8.44 2.07
C GLY A 170 13.32 -7.53 2.29
N ARG A 171 13.25 -6.90 3.46
CA ARG A 171 12.17 -5.97 3.81
C ARG A 171 12.66 -4.84 4.70
N ASP A 172 11.99 -3.72 4.61
CA ASP A 172 12.20 -2.58 5.50
C ASP A 172 10.89 -2.19 6.17
N THR A 173 10.82 -2.42 7.47
CA THR A 173 9.63 -2.12 8.28
C THR A 173 9.42 -0.62 8.48
N LYS A 174 10.46 0.19 8.34
CA LYS A 174 10.39 1.64 8.60
C LYS A 174 9.83 2.44 7.43
N THR A 175 10.02 1.96 6.21
CA THR A 175 9.40 2.52 4.99
C THR A 175 8.28 1.67 4.44
N ASP A 176 8.00 0.55 5.11
CA ASP A 176 6.96 -0.41 4.74
C ASP A 176 7.13 -0.99 3.33
N ILE A 177 8.38 -1.24 2.90
CA ILE A 177 8.70 -1.82 1.58
C ILE A 177 9.27 -3.23 1.76
N ALA A 178 8.89 -4.13 0.86
CA ALA A 178 9.43 -5.47 0.74
C ALA A 178 9.78 -5.79 -0.72
N LEU A 179 10.87 -6.55 -0.89
CA LEU A 179 11.34 -7.06 -2.17
C LEU A 179 11.25 -8.58 -2.16
N LEU A 180 10.56 -9.11 -3.15
CA LEU A 180 10.34 -10.54 -3.36
C LEU A 180 11.05 -11.00 -4.64
N ARG A 181 11.36 -12.28 -4.73
CA ARG A 181 11.84 -12.95 -5.93
C ARG A 181 10.95 -14.12 -6.27
N ILE A 182 10.53 -14.19 -7.52
CA ILE A 182 9.86 -15.34 -8.14
C ILE A 182 10.76 -15.92 -9.21
N LYS A 183 10.47 -17.14 -9.64
CA LYS A 183 11.20 -17.85 -10.71
C LYS A 183 10.23 -18.10 -11.86
N PRO A 184 10.13 -17.18 -12.82
CA PRO A 184 9.27 -17.35 -13.98
C PRO A 184 9.90 -18.25 -15.03
N ASP A 185 9.07 -19.00 -15.76
CA ASP A 185 9.52 -19.86 -16.88
C ASP A 185 9.86 -19.06 -18.15
N LYS A 186 9.38 -17.81 -18.24
CA LYS A 186 9.60 -16.88 -19.35
C LYS A 186 9.78 -15.45 -18.82
N PRO A 187 10.47 -14.58 -19.57
CA PRO A 187 10.60 -13.16 -19.18
C PRO A 187 9.25 -12.53 -18.91
N LEU A 188 9.17 -11.75 -17.81
CA LEU A 188 7.94 -11.09 -17.37
C LEU A 188 7.83 -9.69 -17.95
N THR A 189 6.58 -9.22 -18.11
CA THR A 189 6.30 -7.79 -18.25
C THR A 189 6.67 -7.10 -16.95
N PHE A 190 7.39 -5.99 -17.03
CA PHE A 190 7.82 -5.22 -15.87
C PHE A 190 7.66 -3.72 -16.10
N VAL A 191 7.64 -2.95 -15.03
CA VAL A 191 7.51 -1.50 -15.06
C VAL A 191 8.79 -0.82 -14.56
N LYS A 192 8.98 0.42 -14.99
CA LYS A 192 10.12 1.26 -14.60
C LYS A 192 9.70 2.28 -13.56
N PHE A 193 10.64 2.71 -12.75
CA PHE A 193 10.43 3.81 -11.82
C PHE A 193 10.63 5.15 -12.52
N GLY A 194 9.71 6.08 -12.25
CA GLY A 194 9.83 7.49 -12.58
C GLY A 194 10.41 8.28 -11.40
N ASP A 195 10.66 9.56 -11.62
CA ASP A 195 11.26 10.46 -10.65
C ASP A 195 10.16 11.18 -9.82
N SER A 196 9.90 10.71 -8.60
CA SER A 196 8.92 11.32 -7.71
C SER A 196 9.26 12.74 -7.25
N ASP A 197 10.52 13.18 -7.35
CA ASP A 197 10.90 14.55 -7.01
C ASP A 197 10.40 15.57 -8.03
N LYS A 198 10.13 15.14 -9.26
CA LYS A 198 9.59 15.98 -10.33
C LYS A 198 8.07 16.13 -10.31
N LEU A 199 7.36 15.35 -9.50
CA LEU A 199 5.91 15.42 -9.41
C LEU A 199 5.44 16.81 -8.99
N ARG A 200 4.40 17.29 -9.62
CA ARG A 200 3.74 18.56 -9.27
C ARG A 200 2.35 18.30 -8.71
N LEU A 201 1.88 19.20 -7.89
CA LEU A 201 0.50 19.18 -7.41
C LEU A 201 -0.45 19.31 -8.60
N GLY A 202 -1.52 18.52 -8.61
CA GLY A 202 -2.51 18.51 -9.68
C GLY A 202 -2.14 17.61 -10.87
N GLU A 203 -0.95 16.99 -10.94
CA GLU A 203 -0.63 16.01 -11.96
C GLU A 203 -1.45 14.75 -11.80
N TRP A 204 -1.92 14.20 -12.93
CA TRP A 204 -2.68 12.97 -12.94
C TRP A 204 -1.82 11.76 -12.55
N VAL A 205 -2.42 10.89 -11.76
CA VAL A 205 -1.82 9.63 -11.33
C VAL A 205 -2.82 8.49 -11.46
N ILE A 206 -2.30 7.28 -11.65
CA ILE A 206 -3.09 6.07 -11.83
C ILE A 206 -2.63 5.06 -10.77
N ALA A 207 -3.52 4.70 -9.85
CA ALA A 207 -3.28 3.63 -8.90
C ALA A 207 -3.84 2.32 -9.47
N ILE A 208 -3.00 1.30 -9.55
CA ILE A 208 -3.39 -0.03 -10.00
C ILE A 208 -3.12 -1.03 -8.88
N GLY A 209 -4.10 -1.90 -8.63
CA GLY A 209 -3.96 -3.03 -7.73
C GLY A 209 -4.63 -4.27 -8.33
N ASN A 210 -4.39 -5.41 -7.73
CA ASN A 210 -5.04 -6.66 -8.09
C ASN A 210 -5.69 -7.31 -6.85
N PRO A 211 -6.71 -6.66 -6.26
CA PRO A 211 -7.39 -7.19 -5.09
C PRO A 211 -8.11 -8.50 -5.43
N PHE A 212 -7.97 -9.49 -4.55
CA PHE A 212 -8.67 -10.78 -4.65
C PHE A 212 -8.38 -11.60 -5.92
N SER A 213 -7.35 -11.27 -6.68
CA SER A 213 -7.03 -11.94 -7.97
C SER A 213 -8.19 -11.94 -8.97
N LEU A 214 -9.01 -10.89 -8.93
CA LEU A 214 -10.15 -10.71 -9.86
C LEU A 214 -9.76 -10.00 -11.16
N GLY A 215 -8.48 -9.76 -11.36
CA GLY A 215 -7.95 -8.88 -12.40
C GLY A 215 -7.60 -7.51 -11.84
N GLY A 216 -6.80 -6.76 -12.57
CA GLY A 216 -6.34 -5.44 -12.14
C GLY A 216 -7.48 -4.46 -11.93
N SER A 217 -7.49 -3.76 -10.79
CA SER A 217 -8.38 -2.64 -10.53
C SER A 217 -7.62 -1.33 -10.75
N VAL A 218 -8.16 -0.46 -11.58
CA VAL A 218 -7.58 0.82 -11.95
C VAL A 218 -8.38 1.95 -11.32
N SER A 219 -7.71 2.86 -10.64
CA SER A 219 -8.29 4.13 -10.19
C SER A 219 -7.38 5.29 -10.57
N ALA A 220 -7.96 6.43 -10.93
CA ALA A 220 -7.22 7.62 -11.32
C ALA A 220 -7.57 8.78 -10.40
N GLY A 221 -6.64 9.68 -10.23
CA GLY A 221 -6.76 10.90 -9.45
C GLY A 221 -5.58 11.81 -9.73
N ILE A 222 -5.28 12.71 -8.80
CA ILE A 222 -4.19 13.66 -8.91
C ILE A 222 -3.23 13.57 -7.72
N VAL A 223 -2.06 14.15 -7.86
CA VAL A 223 -1.18 14.44 -6.73
C VAL A 223 -1.80 15.57 -5.91
N SER A 224 -2.38 15.23 -4.75
CA SER A 224 -3.05 16.19 -3.87
C SER A 224 -2.06 16.93 -2.95
N ALA A 225 -0.98 16.26 -2.53
CA ALA A 225 0.09 16.85 -1.73
C ALA A 225 1.37 16.02 -1.84
N ARG A 226 2.49 16.61 -1.42
CA ARG A 226 3.80 15.95 -1.35
C ARG A 226 4.41 16.14 0.04
N ASN A 227 5.36 15.28 0.36
CA ASN A 227 6.13 15.32 1.61
C ASN A 227 5.22 15.32 2.86
N ARG A 228 4.16 14.50 2.84
CA ARG A 228 3.27 14.35 3.97
C ARG A 228 3.91 13.50 5.06
N ASP A 229 3.94 14.06 6.26
CA ASP A 229 4.14 13.33 7.50
C ASP A 229 2.76 12.90 8.01
N ILE A 230 2.55 11.60 8.14
CA ILE A 230 1.30 11.02 8.60
C ILE A 230 1.44 10.36 9.97
N GLN A 231 2.58 10.59 10.62
CA GLN A 231 2.93 10.05 11.94
C GLN A 231 2.92 8.51 11.99
N SER A 232 3.27 7.88 10.86
CA SER A 232 3.40 6.42 10.78
C SER A 232 4.80 5.94 11.16
N GLY A 233 5.80 6.83 11.13
CA GLY A 233 7.16 6.49 11.47
C GLY A 233 8.18 7.62 11.26
N PRO A 234 9.45 7.38 11.60
CA PRO A 234 10.49 8.40 11.54
C PRO A 234 10.96 8.75 10.11
N TYR A 235 10.48 8.05 9.10
CA TYR A 235 10.83 8.23 7.69
C TYR A 235 9.63 8.60 6.84
N ASP A 236 8.62 9.21 7.46
CA ASP A 236 7.42 9.66 6.78
C ASP A 236 7.74 10.71 5.73
N ASN A 237 7.45 10.37 4.50
CA ASN A 237 7.55 11.24 3.35
C ASN A 237 6.63 10.70 2.27
N TYR A 238 5.33 11.01 2.35
CA TYR A 238 4.35 10.42 1.46
C TYR A 238 3.89 11.39 0.37
N THR A 239 3.61 10.84 -0.80
CA THR A 239 2.80 11.50 -1.83
C THR A 239 1.33 11.21 -1.51
N GLN A 240 0.52 12.27 -1.35
CA GLN A 240 -0.91 12.16 -1.18
C GLN A 240 -1.61 12.20 -2.53
N THR A 241 -2.63 11.35 -2.71
CA THR A 241 -3.48 11.32 -3.91
C THR A 241 -4.96 11.15 -3.53
N ASP A 242 -5.85 11.63 -4.38
CA ASP A 242 -7.29 11.35 -4.31
C ASP A 242 -7.72 10.16 -5.20
N ALA A 243 -6.80 9.55 -5.95
CA ALA A 243 -7.04 8.25 -6.56
C ALA A 243 -7.52 7.27 -5.50
N ALA A 244 -8.58 6.54 -5.79
CA ALA A 244 -9.20 5.66 -4.80
C ALA A 244 -8.26 4.51 -4.41
N ILE A 245 -7.64 4.61 -3.24
CA ILE A 245 -6.88 3.55 -2.60
C ILE A 245 -7.80 2.84 -1.62
N ASN A 246 -7.88 1.51 -1.73
CA ASN A 246 -8.69 0.65 -0.87
C ASN A 246 -7.88 -0.57 -0.44
N ARG A 247 -8.44 -1.38 0.46
CA ARG A 247 -7.87 -2.68 0.82
C ARG A 247 -7.65 -3.52 -0.44
N GLY A 248 -6.43 -4.01 -0.63
CA GLY A 248 -6.03 -4.77 -1.80
C GLY A 248 -5.17 -3.99 -2.81
N ASN A 249 -5.20 -2.64 -2.83
CA ASN A 249 -4.27 -1.84 -3.63
C ASN A 249 -2.92 -1.61 -2.91
N SER A 250 -2.85 -1.85 -1.59
CA SER A 250 -1.61 -1.72 -0.81
C SER A 250 -0.50 -2.59 -1.39
N GLY A 251 0.68 -2.02 -1.58
CA GLY A 251 1.82 -2.64 -2.25
C GLY A 251 1.80 -2.52 -3.77
N GLY A 252 0.67 -2.13 -4.36
CA GLY A 252 0.55 -1.84 -5.78
C GLY A 252 1.18 -0.50 -6.17
N PRO A 253 1.47 -0.30 -7.47
CA PRO A 253 2.11 0.91 -7.97
C PRO A 253 1.13 2.09 -8.10
N LEU A 254 1.65 3.29 -7.89
CA LEU A 254 1.09 4.55 -8.34
C LEU A 254 1.88 5.00 -9.57
N PHE A 255 1.22 5.18 -10.70
CA PHE A 255 1.84 5.55 -11.97
C PHE A 255 1.62 7.03 -12.32
N ASN A 256 2.54 7.60 -13.10
CA ASN A 256 2.31 8.80 -13.90
C ASN A 256 1.62 8.43 -15.23
N LEU A 257 1.33 9.42 -16.08
CA LEU A 257 0.71 9.19 -17.39
C LEU A 257 1.66 8.58 -18.43
N GLU A 258 2.96 8.56 -18.16
CA GLU A 258 3.97 7.87 -18.95
C GLU A 258 4.02 6.36 -18.66
N GLY A 259 3.36 5.91 -17.59
CA GLY A 259 3.37 4.52 -17.12
C GLY A 259 4.58 4.16 -16.28
N GLU A 260 5.23 5.17 -15.69
CA GLU A 260 6.32 4.96 -14.76
C GLU A 260 5.80 4.97 -13.32
N VAL A 261 6.36 4.11 -12.47
CA VAL A 261 6.01 4.04 -11.06
C VAL A 261 6.59 5.24 -10.31
N ILE A 262 5.72 6.09 -9.78
CA ILE A 262 6.11 7.27 -9.01
C ILE A 262 5.90 7.08 -7.51
N GLY A 263 5.30 5.95 -7.10
CA GLY A 263 5.13 5.58 -5.71
C GLY A 263 4.55 4.19 -5.52
N VAL A 264 4.53 3.74 -4.27
CA VAL A 264 3.90 2.49 -3.83
C VAL A 264 2.73 2.82 -2.91
N ASN A 265 1.53 2.43 -3.32
CA ASN A 265 0.31 2.65 -2.54
C ASN A 265 0.43 1.92 -1.19
N THR A 266 0.28 2.63 -0.08
CA THR A 266 0.58 2.08 1.24
C THR A 266 -0.58 2.24 2.21
N ALA A 267 -1.15 3.43 2.34
CA ALA A 267 -2.10 3.75 3.40
C ALA A 267 -3.22 4.68 2.92
N ILE A 268 -4.31 4.72 3.70
CA ILE A 268 -5.41 5.68 3.55
C ILE A 268 -5.76 6.28 4.91
N ILE A 269 -6.23 7.52 4.93
CA ILE A 269 -7.02 8.02 6.05
C ILE A 269 -8.48 7.69 5.76
N SER A 270 -9.10 6.93 6.66
CA SER A 270 -10.49 6.52 6.47
C SER A 270 -11.19 6.21 7.80
N PRO A 271 -12.22 6.95 8.17
CA PRO A 271 -13.04 6.64 9.33
C PRO A 271 -13.88 5.37 9.18
N SER A 272 -14.14 4.96 7.93
CA SER A 272 -15.04 3.83 7.60
C SER A 272 -14.31 2.62 7.00
N GLY A 273 -12.99 2.71 6.81
CA GLY A 273 -12.17 1.66 6.16
C GLY A 273 -12.21 1.68 4.63
N GLY A 274 -13.01 2.54 4.00
CA GLY A 274 -13.04 2.74 2.55
C GLY A 274 -12.40 4.07 2.13
N SER A 275 -12.08 4.24 0.84
CA SER A 275 -11.49 5.47 0.33
C SER A 275 -12.45 6.67 0.46
N ILE A 276 -11.94 7.76 0.98
CA ILE A 276 -12.60 9.07 1.03
C ILE A 276 -11.85 10.13 0.21
N GLY A 277 -10.96 9.69 -0.71
CA GLY A 277 -10.13 10.60 -1.50
C GLY A 277 -8.84 11.06 -0.77
N ILE A 278 -8.38 10.33 0.24
CA ILE A 278 -7.13 10.61 0.96
C ILE A 278 -6.32 9.33 1.01
N GLY A 279 -5.50 9.12 -0.02
CA GLY A 279 -4.58 8.01 -0.15
C GLY A 279 -3.12 8.47 -0.08
N PHE A 280 -2.22 7.57 0.31
CA PHE A 280 -0.79 7.83 0.49
C PHE A 280 0.05 6.77 -0.18
N ALA A 281 1.08 7.22 -0.89
CA ALA A 281 2.06 6.36 -1.54
C ALA A 281 3.47 6.72 -1.08
N VAL A 282 4.30 5.71 -0.84
CA VAL A 282 5.75 5.89 -0.61
C VAL A 282 6.39 6.34 -1.92
N PRO A 283 7.07 7.49 -2.00
CA PRO A 283 7.63 8.02 -3.25
C PRO A 283 8.66 7.08 -3.87
N SER A 284 8.70 7.00 -5.20
CA SER A 284 9.60 6.11 -5.94
C SER A 284 11.08 6.29 -5.58
N LYS A 285 11.52 7.50 -5.29
CA LYS A 285 12.90 7.78 -4.88
C LYS A 285 13.27 7.08 -3.58
N VAL A 286 12.36 7.06 -2.60
CA VAL A 286 12.53 6.31 -1.35
C VAL A 286 12.55 4.82 -1.64
N VAL A 287 11.59 4.34 -2.44
CA VAL A 287 11.46 2.92 -2.81
C VAL A 287 12.72 2.42 -3.51
N MET A 288 13.24 3.14 -4.51
CA MET A 288 14.46 2.75 -5.23
C MET A 288 15.66 2.62 -4.29
N SER A 289 15.89 3.61 -3.41
CA SER A 289 16.98 3.57 -2.42
C SER A 289 16.88 2.37 -1.48
N VAL A 290 15.65 1.99 -1.08
CA VAL A 290 15.40 0.81 -0.26
C VAL A 290 15.67 -0.47 -1.05
N ILE A 291 15.15 -0.58 -2.29
CA ILE A 291 15.32 -1.76 -3.14
C ILE A 291 16.80 -2.04 -3.42
N ASP A 292 17.60 -1.02 -3.74
CA ASP A 292 19.02 -1.18 -4.01
C ASP A 292 19.75 -1.79 -2.80
N GLN A 293 19.47 -1.32 -1.58
CA GLN A 293 20.03 -1.89 -0.37
C GLN A 293 19.50 -3.31 -0.09
N LEU A 294 18.21 -3.57 -0.32
CA LEU A 294 17.65 -4.91 -0.14
C LEU A 294 18.23 -5.92 -1.14
N ARG A 295 18.56 -5.50 -2.37
CA ARG A 295 19.26 -6.36 -3.33
C ARG A 295 20.66 -6.71 -2.86
N GLU A 296 21.41 -5.72 -2.37
CA GLU A 296 22.82 -5.88 -2.01
C GLU A 296 23.00 -6.52 -0.62
N PHE A 297 22.30 -5.99 0.39
CA PHE A 297 22.53 -6.34 1.79
C PHE A 297 21.44 -7.20 2.42
N LYS A 298 20.28 -7.40 1.75
CA LYS A 298 19.07 -8.05 2.28
C LYS A 298 18.38 -7.27 3.41
N GLU A 299 18.95 -6.14 3.79
CA GLU A 299 18.49 -5.24 4.85
C GLU A 299 18.78 -3.78 4.48
N VAL A 300 18.06 -2.84 5.07
CA VAL A 300 18.35 -1.42 4.92
C VAL A 300 19.24 -0.94 6.05
N ARG A 301 20.43 -0.48 5.69
CA ARG A 301 21.42 0.06 6.62
C ARG A 301 21.25 1.55 6.76
N ARG A 302 21.07 1.99 7.98
CA ARG A 302 20.93 3.42 8.33
C ARG A 302 22.01 3.82 9.30
N GLY A 303 22.59 5.00 9.08
CA GLY A 303 23.52 5.59 10.01
C GLY A 303 22.82 6.09 11.28
N TRP A 304 23.56 6.15 12.38
CA TRP A 304 23.14 6.82 13.58
C TRP A 304 23.95 8.09 13.76
N LEU A 305 23.25 9.25 13.77
CA LEU A 305 23.89 10.55 13.94
C LEU A 305 24.31 10.83 15.39
N GLY A 306 23.71 10.14 16.37
CA GLY A 306 24.08 10.28 17.79
C GLY A 306 23.68 11.63 18.39
N VAL A 307 22.65 12.30 17.88
CA VAL A 307 22.16 13.57 18.38
C VAL A 307 20.87 13.41 19.17
N ARG A 308 20.62 14.34 20.09
CA ARG A 308 19.33 14.51 20.74
C ARG A 308 18.74 15.82 20.26
N ILE A 309 17.52 15.77 19.73
CA ILE A 309 16.78 16.97 19.34
C ILE A 309 15.89 17.43 20.50
N GLN A 310 15.69 18.76 20.60
CA GLN A 310 14.75 19.39 21.52
C GLN A 310 13.93 20.44 20.79
N GLN A 311 12.76 20.76 21.31
CA GLN A 311 11.97 21.86 20.79
C GLN A 311 12.70 23.18 21.02
N VAL A 312 12.68 24.03 20.00
CA VAL A 312 13.11 25.42 20.15
C VAL A 312 11.96 26.18 20.82
N THR A 313 12.16 26.54 22.08
CA THR A 313 11.23 27.42 22.80
C THR A 313 11.50 28.86 22.43
N ASP A 314 10.55 29.77 22.73
CA ASP A 314 10.71 31.20 22.46
C ASP A 314 11.98 31.79 23.07
N ASP A 315 12.33 31.38 24.31
CA ASP A 315 13.58 31.80 24.99
C ASP A 315 14.83 31.34 24.24
N ILE A 316 14.81 30.11 23.67
CA ILE A 316 15.94 29.60 22.88
C ILE A 316 16.02 30.32 21.54
N ALA A 317 14.88 30.57 20.88
CA ALA A 317 14.82 31.31 19.62
C ALA A 317 15.38 32.75 19.82
N GLU A 318 14.97 33.46 20.89
CA GLU A 318 15.47 34.79 21.22
C GLU A 318 16.98 34.76 21.48
N SER A 319 17.48 33.80 22.24
CA SER A 319 18.91 33.64 22.54
C SER A 319 19.77 33.40 21.31
N LEU A 320 19.20 32.76 20.26
CA LEU A 320 19.85 32.41 18.97
C LEU A 320 19.58 33.45 17.88
N ASN A 321 18.87 34.55 18.17
CA ASN A 321 18.42 35.58 17.22
C ASN A 321 17.65 34.97 16.01
N MET A 322 16.79 34.03 16.25
CA MET A 322 15.96 33.35 15.24
C MET A 322 14.54 33.92 15.23
#